data_5f59cba01481321f396bf5b8fa51b85f
#
_entry.id   5f59cba01481321f396bf5b8fa51b85f
#
_cell.length_a   1.000
_cell.length_b   1.000
_cell.length_c   1.000
_cell.angle_alpha   90.00
_cell.angle_beta   90.00
_cell.angle_gamma   90.00
#
_symmetry.space_group_name_H-M   'P 1'
#
loop_
_entity.id
_entity.type
_entity.pdbx_description
1 polymer ?
#
loop_
_entity_poly.entity_id
_entity_poly.type
_entity_poly.pdbx_seq_one_letter_code
_entity_poly.pdbx_strand_id
1 'polypeptide(L)'
;MAKIDKARFWTGVLYPENMREDWKEVIGDTLQYPYAYCQHSQDKDSKSEHRKDHVHLIVAFPNTTTYKHALNVMDLLSAEGKKAINKCEAVVGIRNVYDYLIHDTEDCRKKGKEQYDPSERITGNNFDIGAYEQIGTAEKNEMFLEMGEAIREHGFTNYMDFYEYVVDTYDDMNYIEVMRAYSSHFERLTRGNHHKWEQGRLSVSKGRKSVSVTSPDTLSD
;
A
#
# COMPACT_ATOMS: atom_id res chain seq x y z
N MET A 1 9.33 8.99 -7.49
CA MET A 1 8.26 7.99 -7.48
C MET A 1 7.38 8.18 -8.69
N ALA A 2 7.03 7.12 -9.41
CA ALA A 2 6.06 7.19 -10.51
C ALA A 2 4.70 7.63 -9.95
N LYS A 3 4.01 8.52 -10.66
CA LYS A 3 2.67 8.98 -10.25
C LYS A 3 1.70 7.83 -10.49
N ILE A 4 1.03 7.35 -9.44
CA ILE A 4 0.00 6.33 -9.57
C ILE A 4 -1.22 6.97 -10.22
N ASP A 5 -1.54 6.58 -11.45
CA ASP A 5 -2.63 7.16 -12.22
C ASP A 5 -3.99 6.56 -11.89
N LYS A 6 -4.02 5.35 -11.36
CA LYS A 6 -5.23 4.62 -10.95
C LYS A 6 -5.00 3.85 -9.66
N ALA A 7 -5.96 3.93 -8.74
CA ALA A 7 -5.98 3.17 -7.49
C ALA A 7 -7.40 2.81 -7.10
N ARG A 8 -7.56 1.81 -6.25
CA ARG A 8 -8.84 1.42 -5.65
C ARG A 8 -9.17 2.27 -4.43
N PHE A 9 -8.15 2.67 -3.67
CA PHE A 9 -8.30 3.46 -2.45
C PHE A 9 -7.67 4.83 -2.65
N TRP A 10 -8.39 5.86 -2.20
CA TRP A 10 -7.93 7.24 -2.27
C TRP A 10 -8.13 7.92 -0.93
N THR A 11 -7.19 8.79 -0.56
CA THR A 11 -7.29 9.61 0.65
C THR A 11 -7.18 11.09 0.29
N GLY A 12 -7.82 11.93 1.09
CA GLY A 12 -7.77 13.37 0.93
C GLY A 12 -7.97 14.10 2.24
N VAL A 13 -7.55 15.37 2.27
CA VAL A 13 -7.78 16.28 3.40
C VAL A 13 -8.81 17.30 2.98
N LEU A 14 -9.91 17.37 3.71
CA LEU A 14 -11.00 18.30 3.50
C LEU A 14 -11.04 19.32 4.64
N TYR A 15 -11.44 20.55 4.32
CA TYR A 15 -11.55 21.63 5.29
C TYR A 15 -13.03 21.92 5.60
N PRO A 16 -13.51 21.63 6.85
CA PRO A 16 -14.92 21.75 7.23
C PRO A 16 -15.54 23.10 6.91
N GLU A 17 -14.81 24.19 7.00
CA GLU A 17 -15.28 25.55 6.67
C GLU A 17 -15.69 25.74 5.19
N ASN A 18 -15.21 24.85 4.32
CA ASN A 18 -15.56 24.82 2.90
C ASN A 18 -16.50 23.67 2.54
N MET A 19 -16.82 22.82 3.51
CA MET A 19 -17.79 21.74 3.33
C MET A 19 -19.21 22.27 3.54
N ARG A 20 -20.19 21.55 3.04
CA ARG A 20 -21.60 21.80 3.32
C ARG A 20 -21.88 21.57 4.83
N GLU A 21 -22.79 22.33 5.41
CA GLU A 21 -23.02 22.31 6.86
C GLU A 21 -23.49 20.94 7.36
N ASP A 22 -24.30 20.24 6.55
CA ASP A 22 -24.89 18.92 6.85
C ASP A 22 -24.02 17.74 6.36
N TRP A 23 -22.73 17.97 6.06
CA TRP A 23 -21.87 16.95 5.45
C TRP A 23 -21.80 15.63 6.21
N LYS A 24 -21.88 15.66 7.54
CA LYS A 24 -21.82 14.44 8.37
C LYS A 24 -23.06 13.57 8.22
N GLU A 25 -24.22 14.18 8.06
CA GLU A 25 -25.50 13.52 7.88
C GLU A 25 -25.63 12.91 6.49
N VAL A 26 -25.08 13.59 5.49
CA VAL A 26 -25.29 13.20 4.08
C VAL A 26 -24.08 12.52 3.44
N ILE A 27 -22.95 12.37 4.13
CA ILE A 27 -21.71 11.84 3.55
C ILE A 27 -21.93 10.47 2.89
N GLY A 28 -22.69 9.58 3.51
CA GLY A 28 -22.97 8.25 2.98
C GLY A 28 -23.73 8.30 1.66
N ASP A 29 -24.79 9.09 1.61
CA ASP A 29 -25.62 9.25 0.41
C ASP A 29 -24.90 10.02 -0.69
N THR A 30 -24.06 10.99 -0.30
CA THR A 30 -23.31 11.83 -1.23
C THR A 30 -22.17 11.06 -1.91
N LEU A 31 -21.37 10.33 -1.14
CA LEU A 31 -20.23 9.59 -1.70
C LEU A 31 -20.66 8.31 -2.42
N GLN A 32 -21.68 7.61 -1.91
CA GLN A 32 -22.18 6.31 -2.40
C GLN A 32 -21.13 5.18 -2.43
N TYR A 33 -19.92 5.43 -1.96
CA TYR A 33 -18.83 4.47 -1.83
C TYR A 33 -18.49 4.23 -0.37
N PRO A 34 -17.92 3.07 0.00
CA PRO A 34 -17.37 2.85 1.33
C PRO A 34 -16.35 3.92 1.69
N TYR A 35 -16.46 4.45 2.92
CA TYR A 35 -15.59 5.51 3.39
C TYR A 35 -15.20 5.34 4.86
N ALA A 36 -14.05 5.92 5.22
CA ALA A 36 -13.65 6.13 6.61
C ALA A 36 -13.10 7.55 6.75
N TYR A 37 -13.40 8.21 7.88
CA TYR A 37 -12.84 9.52 8.17
C TYR A 37 -12.58 9.74 9.65
N CYS A 38 -11.71 10.71 9.96
CA CYS A 38 -11.56 11.31 11.27
C CYS A 38 -11.40 12.84 11.10
N GLN A 39 -12.07 13.61 11.97
CA GLN A 39 -11.93 15.06 12.02
C GLN A 39 -10.84 15.42 13.03
N HIS A 40 -9.82 16.12 12.56
CA HIS A 40 -8.72 16.61 13.39
C HIS A 40 -8.97 18.06 13.77
N SER A 41 -9.21 18.28 15.08
CA SER A 41 -9.45 19.60 15.67
C SER A 41 -8.45 19.95 16.79
N GLN A 42 -7.51 19.04 17.10
CA GLN A 42 -6.53 19.23 18.19
C GLN A 42 -5.09 19.26 17.69
N ASP A 43 -4.88 19.12 16.39
CA ASP A 43 -3.56 19.10 15.79
C ASP A 43 -2.81 20.41 16.01
N LYS A 44 -1.50 20.28 16.28
CA LYS A 44 -0.57 21.41 16.41
C LYS A 44 0.40 21.42 15.24
N ASP A 45 0.80 22.61 14.82
CA ASP A 45 1.85 22.78 13.84
C ASP A 45 3.25 22.66 14.45
N SER A 46 4.30 22.84 13.65
CA SER A 46 5.70 22.79 14.10
C SER A 46 6.07 23.90 15.11
N LYS A 47 5.22 24.92 15.28
CA LYS A 47 5.39 26.02 16.25
C LYS A 47 4.53 25.82 17.50
N SER A 48 3.86 24.67 17.64
CA SER A 48 2.89 24.38 18.71
C SER A 48 1.63 25.26 18.67
N GLU A 49 1.36 25.90 17.54
CA GLU A 49 0.11 26.62 17.29
C GLU A 49 -0.98 25.63 16.82
N HIS A 50 -2.23 25.96 17.16
CA HIS A 50 -3.37 25.15 16.76
C HIS A 50 -3.49 25.13 15.22
N ARG A 51 -3.50 23.93 14.66
CA ARG A 51 -3.67 23.72 13.23
C ARG A 51 -5.15 23.85 12.88
N LYS A 52 -5.42 24.39 11.70
CA LYS A 52 -6.78 24.51 11.16
C LYS A 52 -7.48 23.15 11.16
N ASP A 53 -8.75 23.14 11.59
CA ASP A 53 -9.59 21.96 11.57
C ASP A 53 -9.64 21.34 10.18
N HIS A 54 -9.48 20.05 10.09
CA HIS A 54 -9.51 19.31 8.84
C HIS A 54 -10.01 17.87 9.05
N VAL A 55 -10.50 17.31 7.95
CA VAL A 55 -10.99 15.92 7.91
C VAL A 55 -10.08 15.10 7.01
N HIS A 56 -9.49 14.05 7.56
CA HIS A 56 -8.88 13.01 6.76
C HIS A 56 -9.96 12.04 6.31
N LEU A 57 -10.08 11.84 5.01
CA LEU A 57 -11.08 10.97 4.38
C LEU A 57 -10.40 9.90 3.54
N ILE A 58 -10.87 8.67 3.66
CA ILE A 58 -10.56 7.55 2.76
C ILE A 58 -11.84 7.19 2.03
N VAL A 59 -11.74 6.96 0.71
CA VAL A 59 -12.82 6.41 -0.12
C VAL A 59 -12.32 5.14 -0.80
N ALA A 60 -13.09 4.06 -0.67
CA ALA A 60 -12.81 2.77 -1.28
C ALA A 60 -13.71 2.55 -2.50
N PHE A 61 -13.14 2.46 -3.68
CA PHE A 61 -13.87 2.19 -4.91
C PHE A 61 -13.96 0.67 -5.18
N PRO A 62 -15.01 0.17 -5.85
CA PRO A 62 -15.14 -1.25 -6.17
C PRO A 62 -14.03 -1.73 -7.09
N ASN A 63 -13.54 -0.87 -7.98
CA ASN A 63 -12.43 -1.10 -8.91
C ASN A 63 -11.45 0.06 -8.88
N THR A 64 -10.29 -0.09 -9.54
CA THR A 64 -9.34 1.01 -9.67
C THR A 64 -9.97 2.18 -10.42
N THR A 65 -9.80 3.38 -9.91
CA THR A 65 -10.30 4.62 -10.51
C THR A 65 -9.19 5.66 -10.67
N THR A 66 -9.44 6.68 -11.50
CA THR A 66 -8.48 7.74 -11.77
C THR A 66 -8.46 8.80 -10.67
N TYR A 67 -7.33 9.51 -10.54
CA TYR A 67 -7.19 10.68 -9.67
C TYR A 67 -8.36 11.68 -9.83
N LYS A 68 -8.70 12.01 -11.08
CA LYS A 68 -9.76 12.98 -11.38
C LYS A 68 -11.13 12.55 -10.87
N HIS A 69 -11.47 11.27 -11.06
CA HIS A 69 -12.74 10.74 -10.57
C HIS A 69 -12.78 10.73 -9.04
N ALA A 70 -11.73 10.24 -8.39
CA ALA A 70 -11.66 10.22 -6.93
C ALA A 70 -11.76 11.62 -6.31
N LEU A 71 -11.04 12.59 -6.88
CA LEU A 71 -11.11 13.98 -6.44
C LEU A 71 -12.53 14.56 -6.61
N ASN A 72 -13.17 14.32 -7.75
CA ASN A 72 -14.53 14.80 -8.00
C ASN A 72 -15.54 14.19 -7.01
N VAL A 73 -15.41 12.91 -6.68
CA VAL A 73 -16.29 12.25 -5.68
C VAL A 73 -16.14 12.90 -4.31
N MET A 74 -14.91 13.13 -3.85
CA MET A 74 -14.66 13.78 -2.57
C MET A 74 -15.12 15.26 -2.57
N ASP A 75 -15.02 15.95 -3.70
CA ASP A 75 -15.42 17.35 -3.85
C ASP A 75 -16.95 17.55 -3.80
N LEU A 76 -17.77 16.49 -3.94
CA LEU A 76 -19.22 16.54 -3.72
C LEU A 76 -19.61 16.96 -2.30
N LEU A 77 -18.68 16.86 -1.34
CA LEU A 77 -18.88 17.33 0.03
C LEU A 77 -18.64 18.84 0.19
N SER A 78 -18.19 19.55 -0.85
CA SER A 78 -17.97 20.99 -0.83
C SER A 78 -19.30 21.75 -0.76
N ALA A 79 -19.31 22.87 -0.05
CA ALA A 79 -20.42 23.81 -0.08
C ALA A 79 -20.50 24.48 -1.47
N GLU A 80 -21.67 25.00 -1.83
CA GLU A 80 -21.88 25.68 -3.08
C GLU A 80 -20.88 26.84 -3.27
N GLY A 81 -20.19 26.86 -4.40
CA GLY A 81 -19.19 27.87 -4.72
C GLY A 81 -17.88 27.79 -3.92
N LYS A 82 -17.71 26.77 -3.06
CA LYS A 82 -16.49 26.53 -2.30
C LYS A 82 -15.76 25.30 -2.78
N LYS A 83 -14.54 25.09 -2.28
CA LYS A 83 -13.72 23.93 -2.52
C LYS A 83 -13.15 23.40 -1.21
N ALA A 84 -13.68 22.27 -0.75
CA ALA A 84 -13.26 21.66 0.50
C ALA A 84 -11.96 20.84 0.36
N ILE A 85 -11.68 20.32 -0.83
CA ILE A 85 -10.51 19.48 -1.12
C ILE A 85 -9.72 20.03 -2.32
N ASN A 86 -8.40 20.10 -2.20
CA ASN A 86 -7.52 20.53 -3.30
C ASN A 86 -6.86 19.39 -4.04
N LYS A 87 -6.56 18.29 -3.35
CA LYS A 87 -5.89 17.12 -3.90
C LYS A 87 -6.30 15.85 -3.13
N CYS A 88 -6.24 14.72 -3.80
CA CYS A 88 -6.29 13.41 -3.17
C CYS A 88 -5.02 12.62 -3.53
N GLU A 89 -4.78 11.54 -2.82
CA GLU A 89 -3.60 10.71 -3.00
C GLU A 89 -4.03 9.24 -3.09
N ALA A 90 -3.38 8.50 -3.99
CA ALA A 90 -3.60 7.07 -4.10
C ALA A 90 -3.05 6.35 -2.86
N VAL A 91 -3.82 5.43 -2.31
CA VAL A 91 -3.43 4.65 -1.13
C VAL A 91 -2.90 3.30 -1.59
N VAL A 92 -1.65 3.02 -1.26
CA VAL A 92 -0.99 1.73 -1.54
C VAL A 92 -1.26 0.75 -0.40
N GLY A 93 -1.05 1.17 0.85
CA GLY A 93 -1.29 0.36 2.05
C GLY A 93 -2.49 0.89 2.83
N ILE A 94 -3.65 0.26 2.66
CA ILE A 94 -4.90 0.75 3.26
C ILE A 94 -4.86 0.76 4.79
N ARG A 95 -4.24 -0.24 5.43
CA ARG A 95 -4.12 -0.30 6.89
C ARG A 95 -3.37 0.90 7.44
N ASN A 96 -2.23 1.23 6.89
CA ASN A 96 -1.41 2.34 7.38
C ASN A 96 -2.16 3.69 7.32
N VAL A 97 -2.92 3.94 6.23
CA VAL A 97 -3.72 5.17 6.09
C VAL A 97 -4.94 5.14 7.00
N TYR A 98 -5.54 3.98 7.23
CA TYR A 98 -6.65 3.80 8.17
C TYR A 98 -6.22 4.05 9.64
N ASP A 99 -5.04 3.57 10.03
CA ASP A 99 -4.47 3.83 11.35
C ASP A 99 -4.02 5.29 11.47
N TYR A 100 -3.55 5.90 10.37
CA TYR A 100 -3.21 7.32 10.32
C TYR A 100 -4.43 8.23 10.54
N LEU A 101 -5.66 7.80 10.26
CA LEU A 101 -6.86 8.61 10.55
C LEU A 101 -6.94 9.06 12.00
N ILE A 102 -6.45 8.25 12.94
CA ILE A 102 -6.40 8.58 14.37
C ILE A 102 -4.97 8.79 14.88
N HIS A 103 -4.02 8.98 13.97
CA HIS A 103 -2.59 9.08 14.25
C HIS A 103 -1.97 7.86 14.96
N ASP A 104 -2.61 6.68 14.87
CA ASP A 104 -2.12 5.43 15.48
C ASP A 104 -1.08 4.72 14.60
N THR A 105 -0.10 5.46 14.09
CA THR A 105 1.05 4.91 13.37
C THR A 105 2.34 5.17 14.14
N GLU A 106 3.36 4.34 13.92
CA GLU A 106 4.67 4.52 14.57
C GLU A 106 5.29 5.89 14.25
N ASP A 107 5.15 6.35 12.99
CA ASP A 107 5.64 7.66 12.56
C ASP A 107 4.93 8.81 13.29
N CYS A 108 3.60 8.72 13.47
CA CYS A 108 2.85 9.71 14.22
C CYS A 108 3.27 9.75 15.69
N ARG A 109 3.47 8.60 16.32
CA ARG A 109 3.96 8.50 17.71
C ARG A 109 5.36 9.08 17.86
N LYS A 110 6.28 8.75 16.95
CA LYS A 110 7.64 9.32 16.93
C LYS A 110 7.66 10.83 16.75
N LYS A 111 6.73 11.38 15.98
CA LYS A 111 6.58 12.83 15.75
C LYS A 111 5.79 13.54 16.86
N GLY A 112 5.33 12.84 17.88
CA GLY A 112 4.53 13.41 18.98
C GLY A 112 3.21 14.03 18.52
N LYS A 113 2.58 13.46 17.47
CA LYS A 113 1.28 13.92 17.03
C LYS A 113 0.21 13.61 18.05
N GLU A 114 -0.82 14.46 18.11
CA GLU A 114 -2.02 14.22 18.91
C GLU A 114 -2.66 12.90 18.50
N GLN A 115 -2.97 12.05 19.49
CA GLN A 115 -3.66 10.78 19.24
C GLN A 115 -5.16 10.99 19.42
N TYR A 116 -5.94 10.53 18.46
CA TYR A 116 -7.41 10.57 18.52
C TYR A 116 -7.96 9.25 19.04
N ASP A 117 -9.10 9.30 19.74
CA ASP A 117 -9.75 8.08 20.23
C ASP A 117 -10.22 7.21 19.05
N PRO A 118 -10.09 5.87 19.12
CA PRO A 118 -10.58 4.98 18.05
C PRO A 118 -12.06 5.19 17.68
N SER A 119 -12.90 5.67 18.59
CA SER A 119 -14.31 6.00 18.33
C SER A 119 -14.49 7.25 17.46
N GLU A 120 -13.48 8.10 17.33
CA GLU A 120 -13.50 9.28 16.44
C GLU A 120 -13.30 8.93 14.97
N ARG A 121 -12.86 7.70 14.71
CA ARG A 121 -12.77 7.15 13.36
C ARG A 121 -14.13 6.61 12.93
N ILE A 122 -14.79 7.33 12.05
CA ILE A 122 -16.13 7.01 11.55
C ILE A 122 -16.03 6.28 10.23
N THR A 123 -16.79 5.20 10.09
CA THR A 123 -16.89 4.43 8.85
C THR A 123 -18.33 4.40 8.34
N GLY A 124 -18.53 4.31 7.04
CA GLY A 124 -19.85 4.21 6.43
C GLY A 124 -19.86 3.44 5.11
N ASN A 125 -21.06 3.19 4.59
CA ASN A 125 -21.31 2.46 3.35
C ASN A 125 -20.59 1.09 3.31
N ASN A 126 -20.63 0.35 4.43
CA ASN A 126 -20.00 -0.97 4.59
C ASN A 126 -18.47 -0.95 4.40
N PHE A 127 -17.80 0.13 4.84
CA PHE A 127 -16.34 0.14 4.87
C PHE A 127 -15.83 -0.97 5.81
N ASP A 128 -15.10 -1.92 5.28
CA ASP A 128 -14.55 -3.06 6.02
C ASP A 128 -13.04 -3.15 5.78
N ILE A 129 -12.27 -2.64 6.75
CA ILE A 129 -10.81 -2.64 6.67
C ILE A 129 -10.25 -4.06 6.60
N GLY A 130 -10.84 -5.04 7.31
CA GLY A 130 -10.38 -6.42 7.29
C GLY A 130 -10.55 -7.07 5.92
N ALA A 131 -11.65 -6.76 5.21
CA ALA A 131 -11.85 -7.22 3.84
C ALA A 131 -10.90 -6.53 2.85
N TYR A 132 -10.52 -5.28 3.10
CA TYR A 132 -9.63 -4.51 2.22
C TYR A 132 -8.15 -4.86 2.39
N GLU A 133 -7.76 -5.41 3.52
CA GLU A 133 -6.40 -5.94 3.74
C GLU A 133 -6.15 -7.23 2.98
N GLN A 134 -7.22 -7.95 2.62
CA GLN A 134 -7.10 -9.11 1.76
C GLN A 134 -6.88 -8.68 0.31
N ILE A 135 -5.68 -8.91 -0.19
CA ILE A 135 -5.39 -8.66 -1.61
C ILE A 135 -6.35 -9.47 -2.50
N GLY A 136 -6.94 -8.78 -3.48
CA GLY A 136 -7.83 -9.40 -4.46
C GLY A 136 -7.10 -10.41 -5.36
N THR A 137 -7.86 -11.32 -5.99
CA THR A 137 -7.28 -12.29 -6.93
C THR A 137 -6.53 -11.63 -8.08
N ALA A 138 -7.00 -10.49 -8.58
CA ALA A 138 -6.33 -9.74 -9.65
C ALA A 138 -4.96 -9.22 -9.19
N GLU A 139 -4.89 -8.60 -8.01
CA GLU A 139 -3.64 -8.10 -7.43
C GLU A 139 -2.65 -9.23 -7.14
N LYS A 140 -3.14 -10.38 -6.61
CA LYS A 140 -2.31 -11.57 -6.43
C LYS A 140 -1.72 -12.07 -7.74
N ASN A 141 -2.51 -12.05 -8.80
CA ASN A 141 -2.04 -12.47 -10.13
C ASN A 141 -1.01 -11.48 -10.70
N GLU A 142 -1.19 -10.19 -10.51
CA GLU A 142 -0.19 -9.18 -10.92
C GLU A 142 1.14 -9.40 -10.19
N MET A 143 1.12 -9.51 -8.87
CA MET A 143 2.32 -9.81 -8.06
C MET A 143 2.99 -11.13 -8.48
N PHE A 144 2.17 -12.16 -8.72
CA PHE A 144 2.66 -13.46 -9.18
C PHE A 144 3.38 -13.37 -10.53
N LEU A 145 2.81 -12.64 -11.50
CA LEU A 145 3.41 -12.44 -12.82
C LEU A 145 4.69 -11.62 -12.74
N GLU A 146 4.69 -10.53 -11.98
CA GLU A 146 5.86 -9.68 -11.76
C GLU A 146 7.03 -10.46 -11.17
N MET A 147 6.77 -11.27 -10.13
CA MET A 147 7.78 -12.14 -9.54
C MET A 147 8.28 -13.22 -10.51
N GLY A 148 7.40 -13.75 -11.36
CA GLY A 148 7.77 -14.68 -12.43
C GLY A 148 8.65 -14.03 -13.49
N GLU A 149 8.40 -12.76 -13.83
CA GLU A 149 9.25 -11.96 -14.71
C GLU A 149 10.61 -11.66 -14.10
N ALA A 150 10.65 -11.30 -12.82
CA ALA A 150 11.90 -11.10 -12.09
C ALA A 150 12.80 -12.36 -12.13
N ILE A 151 12.22 -13.55 -11.93
CA ILE A 151 12.99 -14.82 -12.06
C ILE A 151 13.59 -14.96 -13.46
N ARG A 152 12.83 -14.60 -14.50
CA ARG A 152 13.28 -14.69 -15.90
C ARG A 152 14.37 -13.67 -16.22
N GLU A 153 14.19 -12.42 -15.79
CA GLU A 153 15.09 -11.30 -16.10
C GLU A 153 16.41 -11.39 -15.37
N HIS A 154 16.38 -11.73 -14.09
CA HIS A 154 17.57 -11.87 -13.26
C HIS A 154 18.25 -13.24 -13.39
N GLY A 155 17.56 -14.21 -14.00
CA GLY A 155 18.10 -15.54 -14.23
C GLY A 155 18.33 -16.36 -12.97
N PHE A 156 17.52 -16.16 -11.91
CA PHE A 156 17.65 -16.93 -10.68
C PHE A 156 17.60 -18.43 -10.94
N THR A 157 18.62 -19.16 -10.47
CA THR A 157 18.78 -20.62 -10.65
C THR A 157 18.45 -21.41 -9.39
N ASN A 158 18.27 -20.75 -8.25
CA ASN A 158 17.78 -21.36 -7.01
C ASN A 158 16.74 -20.48 -6.33
N TYR A 159 15.92 -21.10 -5.49
CA TYR A 159 14.79 -20.41 -4.84
C TYR A 159 15.24 -19.46 -3.72
N MET A 160 16.37 -19.72 -3.05
CA MET A 160 16.83 -18.86 -1.95
C MET A 160 17.30 -17.50 -2.44
N ASP A 161 18.06 -17.46 -3.56
CA ASP A 161 18.50 -16.18 -4.16
C ASP A 161 17.29 -15.36 -4.61
N PHE A 162 16.26 -16.02 -5.13
CA PHE A 162 15.00 -15.36 -5.49
C PHE A 162 14.24 -14.87 -4.24
N TYR A 163 14.19 -15.66 -3.17
CA TYR A 163 13.56 -15.27 -1.91
C TYR A 163 14.21 -14.01 -1.33
N GLU A 164 15.54 -13.98 -1.25
CA GLU A 164 16.31 -12.83 -0.76
C GLU A 164 16.03 -11.58 -1.63
N TYR A 165 15.98 -11.75 -2.95
CA TYR A 165 15.64 -10.67 -3.87
C TYR A 165 14.24 -10.10 -3.58
N VAL A 166 13.22 -10.93 -3.38
CA VAL A 166 11.86 -10.49 -3.10
C VAL A 166 11.80 -9.71 -1.79
N VAL A 167 12.44 -10.22 -0.73
CA VAL A 167 12.50 -9.56 0.58
C VAL A 167 13.22 -8.22 0.52
N ASP A 168 14.29 -8.13 -0.27
CA ASP A 168 15.11 -6.90 -0.39
C ASP A 168 14.49 -5.85 -1.32
N THR A 169 13.62 -6.26 -2.25
CA THR A 169 13.13 -5.40 -3.33
C THR A 169 11.73 -4.85 -3.06
N TYR A 170 10.85 -5.66 -2.45
CA TYR A 170 9.45 -5.30 -2.25
C TYR A 170 9.17 -4.99 -0.79
N ASP A 171 8.79 -3.74 -0.52
CA ASP A 171 8.37 -3.30 0.83
C ASP A 171 6.96 -3.79 1.23
N ASP A 172 6.18 -4.30 0.26
CA ASP A 172 4.82 -4.79 0.48
C ASP A 172 4.83 -6.27 0.89
N MET A 173 4.40 -6.56 2.11
CA MET A 173 4.30 -7.92 2.66
C MET A 173 3.40 -8.86 1.84
N ASN A 174 2.51 -8.33 1.01
CA ASN A 174 1.67 -9.13 0.14
C ASN A 174 2.48 -9.94 -0.89
N TYR A 175 3.64 -9.44 -1.33
CA TYR A 175 4.56 -10.22 -2.18
C TYR A 175 5.08 -11.47 -1.47
N ILE A 176 5.38 -11.37 -0.18
CA ILE A 176 5.80 -12.53 0.65
C ILE A 176 4.66 -13.54 0.78
N GLU A 177 3.41 -13.08 0.96
CA GLU A 177 2.25 -13.96 1.04
C GLU A 177 1.99 -14.69 -0.29
N VAL A 178 2.04 -13.97 -1.40
CA VAL A 178 1.90 -14.57 -2.74
C VAL A 178 3.04 -15.54 -3.01
N MET A 179 4.28 -15.18 -2.68
CA MET A 179 5.44 -16.06 -2.83
C MET A 179 5.28 -17.37 -2.03
N ARG A 180 4.81 -17.30 -0.77
CA ARG A 180 4.52 -18.49 0.06
C ARG A 180 3.43 -19.34 -0.55
N ALA A 181 2.32 -18.72 -0.99
CA ALA A 181 1.18 -19.43 -1.58
C ALA A 181 1.57 -20.18 -2.87
N TYR A 182 2.49 -19.64 -3.64
CA TYR A 182 2.93 -20.18 -4.93
C TYR A 182 4.40 -20.67 -4.92
N SER A 183 4.96 -20.95 -3.74
CA SER A 183 6.37 -21.33 -3.58
C SER A 183 6.83 -22.46 -4.50
N SER A 184 6.05 -23.53 -4.63
CA SER A 184 6.35 -24.65 -5.53
C SER A 184 6.41 -24.23 -7.02
N HIS A 185 5.64 -23.22 -7.42
CA HIS A 185 5.69 -22.72 -8.79
C HIS A 185 6.99 -21.95 -9.03
N PHE A 186 7.34 -21.05 -8.13
CA PHE A 186 8.58 -20.26 -8.23
C PHE A 186 9.83 -21.14 -8.12
N GLU A 187 9.80 -22.16 -7.27
CA GLU A 187 10.88 -23.17 -7.21
C GLU A 187 11.06 -23.89 -8.55
N ARG A 188 9.97 -24.26 -9.24
CA ARG A 188 10.05 -24.87 -10.57
C ARG A 188 10.63 -23.94 -11.62
N LEU A 189 10.30 -22.65 -11.57
CA LEU A 189 10.83 -21.65 -12.49
C LEU A 189 12.35 -21.48 -12.30
N THR A 190 12.81 -21.34 -11.05
CA THR A 190 14.25 -21.22 -10.75
C THR A 190 15.00 -22.50 -11.12
N ARG A 191 14.44 -23.68 -10.86
CA ARG A 191 14.99 -24.95 -11.30
C ARG A 191 15.03 -25.06 -12.82
N GLY A 192 14.02 -24.56 -13.54
CA GLY A 192 14.02 -24.48 -15.01
C GLY A 192 15.14 -23.60 -15.54
N ASN A 193 15.46 -22.49 -14.89
CA ASN A 193 16.61 -21.67 -15.21
C ASN A 193 17.93 -22.36 -14.94
N HIS A 194 18.04 -23.13 -13.85
CA HIS A 194 19.21 -23.95 -13.55
C HIS A 194 19.51 -24.95 -14.68
N HIS A 195 18.51 -25.68 -15.18
CA HIS A 195 18.66 -26.57 -16.32
C HIS A 195 19.09 -25.83 -17.61
N LYS A 196 18.55 -24.64 -17.86
CA LYS A 196 19.00 -23.83 -19.02
C LYS A 196 20.45 -23.39 -18.87
N TRP A 197 20.87 -23.05 -17.66
CA TRP A 197 22.24 -22.66 -17.35
C TRP A 197 23.20 -23.84 -17.56
N GLU A 198 22.89 -25.05 -17.04
CA GLU A 198 23.66 -26.27 -17.25
C GLU A 198 23.82 -26.61 -18.75
N GLN A 199 22.80 -26.30 -19.56
CA GLN A 199 22.82 -26.50 -21.01
C GLN A 199 23.51 -25.35 -21.79
N GLY A 200 24.09 -24.36 -21.09
CA GLY A 200 24.74 -23.19 -21.72
C GLY A 200 23.76 -22.24 -22.43
N ARG A 201 22.45 -22.39 -22.21
CA ARG A 201 21.39 -21.55 -22.82
C ARG A 201 20.98 -20.36 -21.99
N LEU A 202 21.51 -20.22 -20.77
CA LEU A 202 21.25 -19.11 -19.86
C LEU A 202 22.58 -18.61 -19.31
N SER A 203 22.88 -17.32 -19.49
CA SER A 203 23.97 -16.64 -18.78
C SER A 203 23.42 -16.03 -17.51
N VAL A 204 23.91 -16.44 -16.34
CA VAL A 204 23.57 -15.80 -15.07
C VAL A 204 24.29 -14.46 -15.00
N SER A 205 23.56 -13.37 -14.91
CA SER A 205 24.16 -12.07 -14.61
C SER A 205 24.75 -12.13 -13.19
N LYS A 206 26.05 -11.84 -13.05
CA LYS A 206 26.75 -11.80 -11.76
C LYS A 206 26.23 -10.61 -10.93
N GLY A 207 25.08 -10.79 -10.29
CA GLY A 207 24.56 -9.88 -9.28
C GLY A 207 24.87 -10.42 -7.88
N ARG A 208 25.85 -9.80 -7.23
CA ARG A 208 26.39 -10.02 -5.86
C ARG A 208 27.36 -11.19 -5.68
N LYS A 209 28.50 -10.84 -5.09
CA LYS A 209 29.56 -11.73 -4.64
C LYS A 209 28.98 -12.79 -3.69
N SER A 210 29.04 -14.05 -4.11
CA SER A 210 28.88 -15.18 -3.22
C SER A 210 29.90 -15.07 -2.09
N VAL A 211 29.47 -15.05 -0.85
CA VAL A 211 30.32 -15.34 0.29
C VAL A 211 30.73 -16.80 0.13
N SER A 212 31.99 -17.04 -0.16
CA SER A 212 32.56 -18.38 -0.21
C SER A 212 32.52 -18.97 1.19
N VAL A 213 31.60 -19.91 1.41
CA VAL A 213 31.68 -20.84 2.54
C VAL A 213 32.83 -21.77 2.24
N THR A 214 33.98 -21.53 2.86
CA THR A 214 35.10 -22.49 2.90
C THR A 214 34.59 -23.75 3.59
N SER A 215 34.65 -24.86 2.90
CA SER A 215 34.42 -26.19 3.44
C SER A 215 35.43 -26.45 4.56
N PRO A 216 35.03 -27.07 5.69
CA PRO A 216 35.98 -27.47 6.72
C PRO A 216 36.84 -28.59 6.15
N ASP A 217 38.15 -28.35 6.18
CA ASP A 217 39.17 -29.37 5.83
C ASP A 217 38.97 -30.64 6.67
N THR A 218 38.93 -31.74 5.97
CA THR A 218 39.06 -33.08 6.53
C THR A 218 40.43 -33.17 7.18
N LEU A 219 40.46 -33.27 8.50
CA LEU A 219 41.60 -33.77 9.25
C LEU A 219 41.70 -35.30 9.01
N SER A 220 42.72 -35.71 8.28
CA SER A 220 43.23 -37.05 8.30
C SER A 220 44.63 -37.02 8.90
N ASP A 221 44.79 -37.87 9.91
CA ASP A 221 46.00 -38.38 10.55
C ASP A 221 46.86 -37.45 11.38
#